data_5b17aaad0fa9a47907a25f418fded9af
#
_entry.id   5b17aaad0fa9a47907a25f418fded9af
#
_cell.length_a   1.000
_cell.length_b   1.000
_cell.length_c   1.000
_cell.angle_alpha   90.00
_cell.angle_beta   90.00
_cell.angle_gamma   90.00
#
_symmetry.space_group_name_H-M   'P 1'
#
loop_
_entity.id
_entity.type
_entity.pdbx_description
1 polymer ?
#
loop_
_entity_poly.entity_id
_entity_poly.type
_entity_poly.pdbx_seq_one_letter_code
_entity_poly.pdbx_strand_id
1 'polypeptide(L)'
;MTVFPALPGPLEIEAMKQYEASLRQARCKVALLATPEIKLPGTGAWDYLLISASHARSLPPYALLGMASRTVVVAKDVHSHNDRDWVLNNACTLSTSEFLQSRQNTGKKADMSRIKLLEMLALVADDADTGKLEAIFRQEPKLSYSLLRLVNSAAIAPRNPITSFAQAINLLGRRQLQRWLQLLVYADPNNSQRPNPLLQKAAARGRQLELLAPHLSPHPQVECLEDAAFMVGTFSLLDALLNMSTKEILQQLPLAPVVNDALAEHAGGLGKLLRAIEAAEAGELKQAASTMKALGITSDIYCDAQLASYSWAAKIRPTA
;
A
#
# COMPACT_ATOMS: atom_id res chain seq x y z
N MET A 1 11.89 12.82 3.30
CA MET A 1 11.42 14.08 2.68
C MET A 1 10.90 14.99 3.76
N THR A 2 11.34 16.25 3.80
CA THR A 2 10.83 17.27 4.73
C THR A 2 9.87 18.18 3.97
N VAL A 3 8.66 18.39 4.51
CA VAL A 3 7.63 19.20 3.87
C VAL A 3 7.49 20.53 4.59
N PHE A 4 7.59 21.62 3.86
CA PHE A 4 7.38 22.97 4.36
C PHE A 4 5.95 23.41 4.05
N PRO A 5 5.16 23.81 5.07
CA PRO A 5 3.75 24.15 4.88
C PRO A 5 3.54 25.55 4.27
N ALA A 6 4.56 26.41 4.29
CA ALA A 6 4.50 27.75 3.74
C ALA A 6 5.88 28.18 3.20
N LEU A 7 5.87 29.19 2.34
CA LEU A 7 7.12 29.87 1.95
C LEU A 7 7.64 30.66 3.16
N PRO A 8 8.96 30.63 3.42
CA PRO A 8 9.54 31.37 4.52
C PRO A 8 9.42 32.87 4.27
N GLY A 9 9.16 33.62 5.34
CA GLY A 9 9.24 35.07 5.29
C GLY A 9 10.68 35.57 5.11
N PRO A 10 10.87 36.84 4.75
CA PRO A 10 12.21 37.40 4.50
C PRO A 10 13.21 37.22 5.65
N LEU A 11 12.74 37.25 6.89
CA LEU A 11 13.57 37.07 8.09
C LEU A 11 13.92 35.59 8.35
N GLU A 12 13.18 34.67 7.80
CA GLU A 12 13.35 33.23 7.99
C GLU A 12 14.22 32.61 6.87
N ILE A 13 14.46 33.35 5.78
CA ILE A 13 15.17 32.83 4.61
C ILE A 13 16.60 32.39 4.97
N GLU A 14 17.31 33.11 5.82
CA GLU A 14 18.69 32.77 6.17
C GLU A 14 18.75 31.53 7.09
N ALA A 15 17.85 31.44 8.08
CA ALA A 15 17.71 30.26 8.93
C ALA A 15 17.28 29.04 8.09
N MET A 16 16.42 29.24 7.11
CA MET A 16 15.97 28.18 6.21
C MET A 16 17.06 27.67 5.29
N LYS A 17 17.95 28.55 4.79
CA LYS A 17 19.11 28.15 3.99
C LYS A 17 20.07 27.25 4.76
N GLN A 18 20.36 27.59 6.02
CA GLN A 18 21.20 26.76 6.89
C GLN A 18 20.55 25.41 7.17
N TYR A 19 19.24 25.40 7.43
CA TYR A 19 18.48 24.18 7.65
C TYR A 19 18.39 23.32 6.37
N GLU A 20 18.17 23.94 5.22
CA GLU A 20 18.19 23.27 3.92
C GLU A 20 19.54 22.63 3.63
N ALA A 21 20.65 23.34 3.90
CA ALA A 21 21.99 22.80 3.71
C ALA A 21 22.22 21.53 4.55
N SER A 22 21.79 21.56 5.82
CA SER A 22 21.86 20.39 6.72
C SER A 22 21.01 19.23 6.23
N LEU A 23 19.78 19.49 5.74
CA LEU A 23 18.90 18.47 5.16
C LEU A 23 19.52 17.85 3.90
N ARG A 24 20.10 18.67 3.02
CA ARG A 24 20.76 18.18 1.80
C ARG A 24 22.02 17.39 2.11
N GLN A 25 22.80 17.80 3.10
CA GLN A 25 23.95 17.03 3.59
C GLN A 25 23.53 15.66 4.12
N ALA A 26 22.38 15.59 4.82
CA ALA A 26 21.75 14.34 5.25
C ALA A 26 21.02 13.57 4.12
N ARG A 27 21.17 14.00 2.85
CA ARG A 27 20.48 13.46 1.66
C ARG A 27 18.94 13.48 1.76
N CYS A 28 18.40 14.39 2.57
CA CYS A 28 16.96 14.61 2.64
C CYS A 28 16.47 15.42 1.44
N LYS A 29 15.31 15.04 0.92
CA LYS A 29 14.60 15.80 -0.10
C LYS A 29 13.67 16.81 0.56
N VAL A 30 13.54 17.98 -0.05
CA VAL A 30 12.70 19.07 0.43
C VAL A 30 11.47 19.25 -0.46
N ALA A 31 10.34 19.49 0.16
CA ALA A 31 9.06 19.67 -0.52
C ALA A 31 8.34 20.90 0.00
N LEU A 32 7.62 21.59 -0.88
CA LEU A 32 6.71 22.68 -0.53
C LEU A 32 5.28 22.20 -0.65
N LEU A 33 4.45 22.49 0.35
CA LEU A 33 3.01 22.34 0.28
C LEU A 33 2.40 23.60 -0.37
N ALA A 34 1.85 23.44 -1.57
CA ALA A 34 1.14 24.53 -2.25
C ALA A 34 -0.27 24.65 -1.69
N THR A 35 -0.61 25.84 -1.20
CA THR A 35 -1.97 26.22 -0.80
C THR A 35 -2.47 27.35 -1.71
N PRO A 36 -3.79 27.61 -1.81
CA PRO A 36 -4.34 28.68 -2.65
C PRO A 36 -3.79 30.08 -2.30
N GLU A 37 -3.37 30.27 -1.05
CA GLU A 37 -2.85 31.55 -0.54
C GLU A 37 -1.39 31.78 -0.92
N ILE A 38 -0.69 30.70 -1.28
CA ILE A 38 0.75 30.76 -1.59
C ILE A 38 0.93 30.88 -3.09
N LYS A 39 1.51 31.99 -3.55
CA LYS A 39 1.95 32.10 -4.95
C LYS A 39 2.98 31.01 -5.24
N LEU A 40 2.73 30.19 -6.26
CA LEU A 40 3.64 29.13 -6.64
C LEU A 40 5.04 29.70 -6.91
N PRO A 41 6.10 29.11 -6.34
CA PRO A 41 7.47 29.61 -6.53
C PRO A 41 7.86 29.46 -7.99
N GLY A 42 8.42 30.53 -8.56
CA GLY A 42 8.78 30.55 -10.00
C GLY A 42 9.92 29.63 -10.40
N THR A 43 10.82 29.26 -9.51
CA THR A 43 11.96 28.35 -9.77
C THR A 43 12.58 27.83 -8.47
N GLY A 44 12.89 26.65 -8.48
CA GLY A 44 13.45 25.67 -7.80
C GLY A 44 14.44 25.49 -6.77
N ALA A 45 14.22 25.79 -5.52
CA ALA A 45 14.94 25.14 -4.42
C ALA A 45 14.20 23.85 -3.95
N TRP A 46 13.07 23.51 -4.50
CA TRP A 46 12.21 22.41 -4.05
C TRP A 46 12.37 21.17 -4.92
N ASP A 47 12.62 20.02 -4.30
CA ASP A 47 12.64 18.74 -5.02
C ASP A 47 11.20 18.30 -5.39
N TYR A 48 10.23 18.62 -4.52
CA TYR A 48 8.82 18.26 -4.70
C TYR A 48 7.91 19.46 -4.43
N LEU A 49 6.82 19.53 -5.18
CA LEU A 49 5.69 20.39 -4.91
C LEU A 49 4.47 19.51 -4.61
N LEU A 50 3.92 19.62 -3.41
CA LEU A 50 2.68 18.94 -3.02
C LEU A 50 1.50 19.90 -3.26
N ILE A 51 0.53 19.48 -4.05
CA ILE A 51 -0.66 20.28 -4.37
C ILE A 51 -1.91 19.42 -4.26
N SER A 52 -3.01 19.96 -3.70
CA SER A 52 -4.28 19.22 -3.70
C SER A 52 -4.85 19.12 -5.11
N ALA A 53 -5.57 18.03 -5.41
CA ALA A 53 -6.20 17.84 -6.72
C ALA A 53 -7.18 18.97 -7.06
N SER A 54 -7.91 19.49 -6.07
CA SER A 54 -8.82 20.63 -6.23
C SER A 54 -8.08 21.93 -6.56
N HIS A 55 -6.99 22.23 -5.86
CA HIS A 55 -6.18 23.40 -6.13
C HIS A 55 -5.51 23.30 -7.51
N ALA A 56 -4.98 22.13 -7.87
CA ALA A 56 -4.38 21.90 -9.19
C ALA A 56 -5.37 22.22 -10.33
N ARG A 57 -6.65 21.86 -10.16
CA ARG A 57 -7.71 22.17 -11.14
C ARG A 57 -8.08 23.65 -11.23
N SER A 58 -7.90 24.40 -10.15
CA SER A 58 -8.19 25.84 -10.13
C SER A 58 -7.11 26.69 -10.78
N LEU A 59 -5.93 26.12 -11.01
CA LEU A 59 -4.82 26.86 -11.63
C LEU A 59 -4.99 26.99 -13.14
N PRO A 60 -4.41 28.06 -13.74
CA PRO A 60 -4.32 28.18 -15.20
C PRO A 60 -3.66 26.95 -15.83
N PRO A 61 -4.06 26.51 -17.03
CA PRO A 61 -3.60 25.26 -17.65
C PRO A 61 -2.08 25.09 -17.73
N TYR A 62 -1.32 26.16 -17.84
CA TYR A 62 0.13 26.12 -17.99
C TYR A 62 0.91 26.35 -16.70
N ALA A 63 0.23 26.67 -15.59
CA ALA A 63 0.91 27.00 -14.33
C ALA A 63 1.72 25.84 -13.78
N LEU A 64 1.21 24.60 -13.85
CA LEU A 64 1.88 23.40 -13.38
C LEU A 64 2.95 22.88 -14.35
N LEU A 65 2.77 23.07 -15.66
CA LEU A 65 3.70 22.58 -16.68
C LEU A 65 5.09 23.23 -16.54
N GLY A 66 5.14 24.52 -16.28
CA GLY A 66 6.40 25.25 -16.05
C GLY A 66 7.14 24.77 -14.80
N MET A 67 6.42 24.28 -13.80
CA MET A 67 6.99 23.72 -12.58
C MET A 67 7.39 22.25 -12.72
N ALA A 68 6.59 21.47 -13.41
CA ALA A 68 6.85 20.04 -13.64
C ALA A 68 8.14 19.78 -14.43
N SER A 69 8.65 20.76 -15.17
CA SER A 69 9.94 20.64 -15.87
C SER A 69 11.16 20.67 -14.94
N ARG A 70 11.00 21.13 -13.68
CA ARG A 70 12.11 21.34 -12.73
C ARG A 70 11.87 20.72 -11.36
N THR A 71 10.64 20.42 -11.02
CA THR A 71 10.21 19.94 -9.70
C THR A 71 9.22 18.80 -9.89
N VAL A 72 9.32 17.76 -9.08
CA VAL A 72 8.33 16.67 -9.10
C VAL A 72 7.04 17.15 -8.45
N VAL A 73 5.98 17.28 -9.24
CA VAL A 73 4.65 17.67 -8.74
C VAL A 73 3.90 16.44 -8.24
N VAL A 74 3.50 16.48 -6.98
CA VAL A 74 2.75 15.42 -6.30
C VAL A 74 1.34 15.90 -6.01
N ALA A 75 0.34 15.29 -6.64
CA ALA A 75 -1.04 15.56 -6.31
C ALA A 75 -1.42 14.84 -5.02
N LYS A 76 -1.93 15.57 -4.03
CA LYS A 76 -2.51 15.05 -2.80
C LYS A 76 -4.03 15.19 -2.79
N ASP A 77 -4.68 14.53 -1.82
CA ASP A 77 -6.13 14.54 -1.67
C ASP A 77 -6.85 14.03 -2.94
N VAL A 78 -6.30 12.95 -3.52
CA VAL A 78 -6.82 12.31 -4.73
C VAL A 78 -7.79 11.21 -4.30
N HIS A 79 -9.09 11.53 -4.25
CA HIS A 79 -10.12 10.67 -3.68
C HIS A 79 -10.84 9.77 -4.71
N SER A 80 -10.65 10.00 -6.00
CA SER A 80 -11.27 9.18 -7.04
C SER A 80 -10.31 8.81 -8.17
N HIS A 81 -10.64 7.73 -8.91
CA HIS A 81 -9.90 7.34 -10.10
C HIS A 81 -9.92 8.42 -11.18
N ASN A 82 -11.04 9.16 -11.32
CA ASN A 82 -11.15 10.28 -12.25
C ASN A 82 -10.22 11.43 -11.86
N ASP A 83 -10.10 11.72 -10.56
CA ASP A 83 -9.14 12.73 -10.08
C ASP A 83 -7.70 12.31 -10.35
N ARG A 84 -7.38 11.04 -10.07
CA ARG A 84 -6.06 10.49 -10.38
C ARG A 84 -5.71 10.63 -11.86
N ASP A 85 -6.60 10.20 -12.73
CA ASP A 85 -6.36 10.26 -14.17
C ASP A 85 -6.22 11.70 -14.65
N TRP A 86 -7.04 12.59 -14.11
CA TRP A 86 -6.94 14.01 -14.43
C TRP A 86 -5.59 14.61 -14.00
N VAL A 87 -5.15 14.40 -12.73
CA VAL A 87 -3.91 15.00 -12.23
C VAL A 87 -2.68 14.43 -12.95
N LEU A 88 -2.65 13.14 -13.26
CA LEU A 88 -1.53 12.52 -13.98
C LEU A 88 -1.46 12.98 -15.46
N ASN A 89 -2.59 13.32 -16.07
CA ASN A 89 -2.63 13.87 -17.42
C ASN A 89 -2.36 15.40 -17.45
N ASN A 90 -2.35 16.08 -16.30
CA ASN A 90 -2.18 17.54 -16.19
C ASN A 90 -0.95 17.93 -15.36
N ALA A 91 0.21 17.41 -15.73
CA ALA A 91 1.52 17.77 -15.19
C ALA A 91 1.84 17.31 -13.76
N CYS A 92 0.98 16.55 -13.08
CA CYS A 92 1.37 15.91 -11.83
C CYS A 92 2.10 14.58 -12.14
N THR A 93 3.32 14.45 -11.64
CA THR A 93 4.14 13.24 -11.88
C THR A 93 3.73 12.09 -10.99
N LEU A 94 3.27 12.40 -9.77
CA LEU A 94 2.87 11.45 -8.74
C LEU A 94 1.52 11.86 -8.16
N SER A 95 0.79 10.89 -7.60
CA SER A 95 -0.42 11.13 -6.82
C SER A 95 -0.39 10.34 -5.51
N THR A 96 -1.09 10.83 -4.51
CA THR A 96 -1.38 10.07 -3.29
C THR A 96 -2.40 8.96 -3.59
N SER A 97 -2.63 8.07 -2.65
CA SER A 97 -3.31 6.79 -2.90
C SER A 97 -4.72 6.68 -2.30
N GLU A 98 -5.32 7.80 -1.87
CA GLU A 98 -6.64 7.82 -1.24
C GLU A 98 -7.73 7.27 -2.18
N PHE A 99 -7.57 7.50 -3.49
CA PHE A 99 -8.49 6.98 -4.51
C PHE A 99 -8.62 5.45 -4.50
N LEU A 100 -7.64 4.73 -3.96
CA LEU A 100 -7.67 3.26 -3.88
C LEU A 100 -8.79 2.74 -2.97
N GLN A 101 -9.27 3.57 -2.04
CA GLN A 101 -10.38 3.24 -1.15
C GLN A 101 -11.74 3.62 -1.76
N SER A 102 -11.75 4.38 -2.85
CA SER A 102 -12.99 4.72 -3.53
C SER A 102 -13.50 3.53 -4.35
N ARG A 103 -14.76 3.14 -4.12
CA ARG A 103 -15.41 2.12 -4.93
C ARG A 103 -15.49 2.59 -6.38
N GLN A 104 -15.00 1.79 -7.31
CA GLN A 104 -15.23 2.03 -8.72
C GLN A 104 -16.70 1.68 -9.02
N ASN A 105 -17.52 2.67 -9.27
CA ASN A 105 -18.89 2.51 -9.80
C ASN A 105 -18.85 2.04 -11.27
N THR A 106 -18.22 0.90 -11.53
CA THR A 106 -18.09 0.39 -12.90
C THR A 106 -19.31 -0.40 -13.38
N GLY A 107 -20.34 -0.60 -12.55
CA GLY A 107 -21.56 -1.33 -12.95
C GLY A 107 -21.33 -2.74 -13.52
N LYS A 108 -20.10 -3.19 -13.59
CA LYS A 108 -19.72 -4.49 -14.11
C LYS A 108 -20.04 -5.56 -13.07
N LYS A 109 -20.84 -6.57 -13.47
CA LYS A 109 -20.97 -7.84 -12.73
C LYS A 109 -19.58 -8.34 -12.33
N ALA A 110 -19.50 -8.97 -11.15
CA ALA A 110 -18.27 -9.61 -10.68
C ALA A 110 -17.65 -10.41 -11.81
N ASP A 111 -16.44 -10.06 -12.19
CA ASP A 111 -15.71 -10.74 -13.27
C ASP A 111 -15.48 -12.20 -12.82
N MET A 112 -15.69 -13.17 -13.72
CA MET A 112 -15.45 -14.59 -13.42
C MET A 112 -14.04 -14.81 -12.87
N SER A 113 -13.07 -14.00 -13.30
CA SER A 113 -11.71 -14.01 -12.75
C SER A 113 -11.67 -13.68 -11.25
N ARG A 114 -12.57 -12.84 -10.76
CA ARG A 114 -12.66 -12.48 -9.33
C ARG A 114 -13.23 -13.61 -8.48
N ILE A 115 -14.21 -14.36 -9.02
CA ILE A 115 -14.76 -15.53 -8.34
C ILE A 115 -13.68 -16.60 -8.15
N LYS A 116 -12.91 -16.88 -9.19
CA LYS A 116 -11.77 -17.80 -9.10
C LYS A 116 -10.68 -17.32 -8.12
N LEU A 117 -10.47 -16.02 -8.01
CA LEU A 117 -9.57 -15.46 -7.03
C LEU A 117 -10.06 -15.68 -5.59
N LEU A 118 -11.38 -15.56 -5.34
CA LEU A 118 -11.96 -15.86 -4.04
C LEU A 118 -11.85 -17.35 -3.70
N GLU A 119 -12.10 -18.24 -4.67
CA GLU A 119 -11.92 -19.70 -4.50
C GLU A 119 -10.47 -20.04 -4.14
N MET A 120 -9.51 -19.41 -4.83
CA MET A 120 -8.08 -19.58 -4.54
C MET A 120 -7.73 -19.07 -3.13
N LEU A 121 -8.26 -17.92 -2.73
CA LEU A 121 -8.06 -17.38 -1.38
C LEU A 121 -8.68 -18.30 -0.31
N ALA A 122 -9.84 -18.86 -0.57
CA ALA A 122 -10.48 -19.83 0.32
C ALA A 122 -9.58 -21.05 0.54
N LEU A 123 -8.99 -21.61 -0.52
CA LEU A 123 -8.07 -22.74 -0.44
C LEU A 123 -6.79 -22.40 0.33
N VAL A 124 -6.26 -21.19 0.13
CA VAL A 124 -5.08 -20.72 0.88
C VAL A 124 -5.39 -20.52 2.35
N ALA A 125 -6.57 -19.98 2.67
CA ALA A 125 -7.01 -19.75 4.05
C ALA A 125 -7.31 -21.07 4.79
N ASP A 126 -7.81 -22.10 4.09
CA ASP A 126 -8.10 -23.42 4.63
C ASP A 126 -6.88 -24.35 4.71
N ASP A 127 -5.70 -23.81 4.53
CA ASP A 127 -4.44 -24.58 4.53
C ASP A 127 -4.45 -25.79 3.59
N ALA A 128 -5.11 -25.66 2.45
CA ALA A 128 -5.35 -26.73 1.49
C ALA A 128 -4.03 -27.39 1.02
N ASP A 129 -4.11 -28.66 0.67
CA ASP A 129 -2.99 -29.41 0.12
C ASP A 129 -2.41 -28.73 -1.11
N THR A 130 -1.07 -28.74 -1.16
CA THR A 130 -0.28 -28.15 -2.25
C THR A 130 -0.70 -28.64 -3.63
N GLY A 131 -1.13 -29.90 -3.74
CA GLY A 131 -1.61 -30.50 -4.98
C GLY A 131 -2.89 -29.82 -5.50
N LYS A 132 -3.81 -29.42 -4.62
CA LYS A 132 -5.02 -28.67 -5.01
C LYS A 132 -4.68 -27.30 -5.57
N LEU A 133 -3.77 -26.58 -4.93
CA LEU A 133 -3.28 -25.29 -5.41
C LEU A 133 -2.58 -25.44 -6.77
N GLU A 134 -1.74 -26.45 -6.94
CA GLU A 134 -1.07 -26.73 -8.22
C GLU A 134 -2.06 -27.03 -9.34
N ALA A 135 -3.13 -27.75 -9.07
CA ALA A 135 -4.17 -28.05 -10.05
C ALA A 135 -4.86 -26.79 -10.58
N ILE A 136 -5.15 -25.81 -9.72
CA ILE A 136 -5.70 -24.49 -10.14
C ILE A 136 -4.71 -23.73 -11.00
N PHE A 137 -3.44 -23.68 -10.58
CA PHE A 137 -2.40 -22.98 -11.35
C PHE A 137 -2.18 -23.58 -12.72
N ARG A 138 -2.30 -24.91 -12.87
CA ARG A 138 -2.22 -25.58 -14.17
C ARG A 138 -3.36 -25.20 -15.12
N GLN A 139 -4.55 -24.94 -14.56
CA GLN A 139 -5.74 -24.56 -15.33
C GLN A 139 -5.76 -23.07 -15.70
N GLU A 140 -5.00 -22.24 -14.99
CA GLU A 140 -4.97 -20.77 -15.14
C GLU A 140 -3.56 -20.24 -15.44
N PRO A 141 -3.09 -20.34 -16.70
CA PRO A 141 -1.72 -19.95 -17.06
C PRO A 141 -1.38 -18.50 -16.71
N LYS A 142 -2.37 -17.58 -16.75
CA LYS A 142 -2.18 -16.17 -16.39
C LYS A 142 -1.87 -16.01 -14.91
N LEU A 143 -2.53 -16.77 -14.03
CA LEU A 143 -2.25 -16.76 -12.60
C LEU A 143 -0.87 -17.35 -12.31
N SER A 144 -0.51 -18.44 -12.98
CA SER A 144 0.83 -19.05 -12.87
C SER A 144 1.93 -18.06 -13.27
N TYR A 145 1.76 -17.37 -14.36
CA TYR A 145 2.70 -16.34 -14.80
C TYR A 145 2.82 -15.21 -13.79
N SER A 146 1.68 -14.71 -13.28
CA SER A 146 1.66 -13.63 -12.29
C SER A 146 2.33 -14.05 -10.97
N LEU A 147 2.12 -15.29 -10.52
CA LEU A 147 2.81 -15.83 -9.35
C LEU A 147 4.32 -15.90 -9.58
N LEU A 148 4.76 -16.49 -10.69
CA LEU A 148 6.20 -16.60 -11.00
C LEU A 148 6.88 -15.23 -11.05
N ARG A 149 6.22 -14.22 -11.61
CA ARG A 149 6.73 -12.84 -11.59
C ARG A 149 6.82 -12.28 -10.18
N LEU A 150 5.83 -12.54 -9.35
CA LEU A 150 5.78 -12.05 -7.98
C LEU A 150 6.90 -12.69 -7.12
N VAL A 151 7.07 -14.01 -7.20
CA VAL A 151 8.09 -14.74 -6.43
C VAL A 151 9.52 -14.47 -6.95
N ASN A 152 9.67 -14.07 -8.19
CA ASN A 152 10.95 -13.63 -8.77
C ASN A 152 11.24 -12.14 -8.56
N SER A 153 10.35 -11.41 -7.87
CA SER A 153 10.56 -9.99 -7.59
C SER A 153 11.79 -9.75 -6.69
N ALA A 154 12.29 -8.51 -6.70
CA ALA A 154 13.42 -8.10 -5.87
C ALA A 154 13.15 -8.23 -4.35
N ALA A 155 11.90 -8.46 -3.95
CA ALA A 155 11.54 -8.71 -2.56
C ALA A 155 12.00 -10.08 -2.07
N ILE A 156 12.07 -11.09 -2.95
CA ILE A 156 12.60 -12.43 -2.66
C ILE A 156 14.06 -12.53 -3.14
N ALA A 157 14.36 -11.95 -4.31
CA ALA A 157 15.66 -11.97 -4.97
C ALA A 157 16.30 -13.39 -4.97
N PRO A 158 15.61 -14.41 -5.53
CA PRO A 158 16.14 -15.76 -5.56
C PRO A 158 17.43 -15.79 -6.38
N ARG A 159 18.41 -16.63 -5.97
CA ARG A 159 19.70 -16.78 -6.70
C ARG A 159 19.48 -17.23 -8.15
N ASN A 160 18.53 -18.13 -8.37
CA ASN A 160 18.12 -18.58 -9.70
C ASN A 160 16.63 -18.28 -9.90
N PRO A 161 16.21 -17.88 -11.09
CA PRO A 161 14.80 -17.64 -11.38
C PRO A 161 13.94 -18.88 -11.10
N ILE A 162 12.85 -18.70 -10.40
CA ILE A 162 11.85 -19.73 -10.16
C ILE A 162 10.99 -19.85 -11.42
N THR A 163 10.92 -21.04 -12.01
CA THR A 163 10.23 -21.28 -13.29
C THR A 163 8.99 -22.16 -13.18
N SER A 164 8.76 -22.76 -11.99
CA SER A 164 7.60 -23.62 -11.76
C SER A 164 7.03 -23.47 -10.37
N PHE A 165 5.76 -23.85 -10.20
CA PHE A 165 5.09 -23.87 -8.91
C PHE A 165 5.78 -24.79 -7.91
N ALA A 166 6.20 -25.98 -8.35
CA ALA A 166 6.93 -26.93 -7.51
C ALA A 166 8.25 -26.33 -7.00
N GLN A 167 8.99 -25.60 -7.86
CA GLN A 167 10.19 -24.88 -7.42
C GLN A 167 9.87 -23.79 -6.42
N ALA A 168 8.77 -23.04 -6.61
CA ALA A 168 8.34 -22.01 -5.68
C ALA A 168 8.07 -22.60 -4.28
N ILE A 169 7.37 -23.72 -4.20
CA ILE A 169 7.11 -24.42 -2.93
C ILE A 169 8.41 -24.88 -2.26
N ASN A 170 9.27 -25.55 -3.01
CA ASN A 170 10.50 -26.12 -2.48
C ASN A 170 11.47 -25.05 -1.97
N LEU A 171 11.51 -23.90 -2.64
CA LEU A 171 12.47 -22.83 -2.32
C LEU A 171 11.95 -21.88 -1.23
N LEU A 172 10.66 -21.54 -1.28
CA LEU A 172 10.06 -20.58 -0.36
C LEU A 172 9.49 -21.24 0.90
N GLY A 173 9.14 -22.50 0.79
CA GLY A 173 8.33 -23.19 1.79
C GLY A 173 6.86 -22.74 1.75
N ARG A 174 5.97 -23.52 2.35
CA ARG A 174 4.54 -23.36 2.29
C ARG A 174 4.06 -22.01 2.85
N ARG A 175 4.58 -21.58 4.02
CA ARG A 175 4.18 -20.31 4.66
C ARG A 175 4.46 -19.10 3.77
N GLN A 176 5.65 -19.02 3.20
CA GLN A 176 5.99 -17.91 2.32
C GLN A 176 5.15 -17.94 1.04
N LEU A 177 4.94 -19.13 0.48
CA LEU A 177 4.09 -19.25 -0.69
C LEU A 177 2.66 -18.78 -0.43
N GLN A 178 2.06 -19.12 0.72
CA GLN A 178 0.73 -18.63 1.11
C GLN A 178 0.67 -17.11 1.14
N ARG A 179 1.67 -16.43 1.71
CA ARG A 179 1.76 -14.97 1.71
C ARG A 179 1.78 -14.39 0.29
N TRP A 180 2.54 -15.01 -0.61
CA TRP A 180 2.61 -14.58 -2.00
C TRP A 180 1.31 -14.82 -2.75
N LEU A 181 0.59 -15.89 -2.43
CA LEU A 181 -0.75 -16.16 -2.98
C LEU A 181 -1.76 -15.11 -2.52
N GLN A 182 -1.72 -14.68 -1.27
CA GLN A 182 -2.56 -13.58 -0.78
C GLN A 182 -2.30 -12.28 -1.56
N LEU A 183 -1.05 -11.98 -1.89
CA LEU A 183 -0.70 -10.81 -2.69
C LEU A 183 -1.04 -10.99 -4.18
N LEU A 184 -1.05 -12.22 -4.69
CA LEU A 184 -1.36 -12.50 -6.09
C LEU A 184 -2.75 -12.03 -6.50
N VAL A 185 -3.70 -12.02 -5.56
CA VAL A 185 -5.06 -11.50 -5.78
C VAL A 185 -5.06 -10.07 -6.29
N TYR A 186 -4.10 -9.26 -5.84
CA TYR A 186 -3.93 -7.87 -6.25
C TYR A 186 -3.13 -7.70 -7.54
N ALA A 187 -2.52 -8.77 -8.06
CA ALA A 187 -1.78 -8.70 -9.31
C ALA A 187 -2.77 -8.55 -10.49
N ASP A 188 -2.52 -7.57 -11.35
CA ASP A 188 -3.30 -7.41 -12.58
C ASP A 188 -2.67 -8.26 -13.69
N PRO A 189 -3.32 -9.35 -14.12
CA PRO A 189 -2.78 -10.21 -15.17
C PRO A 189 -2.72 -9.55 -16.55
N ASN A 190 -3.45 -8.43 -16.73
CA ASN A 190 -3.55 -7.73 -18.02
C ASN A 190 -2.63 -6.51 -18.11
N ASN A 191 -2.11 -6.01 -16.98
CA ASN A 191 -1.27 -4.80 -16.93
C ASN A 191 0.11 -5.08 -16.31
N SER A 192 0.96 -5.72 -17.09
CA SER A 192 2.28 -6.18 -16.64
C SER A 192 3.34 -5.07 -16.54
N GLN A 193 3.09 -3.89 -17.11
CA GLN A 193 4.11 -2.83 -17.22
C GLN A 193 4.05 -1.77 -16.11
N ARG A 194 2.92 -1.64 -15.39
CA ARG A 194 2.77 -0.65 -14.32
C ARG A 194 2.55 -1.35 -12.98
N PRO A 195 3.21 -0.89 -11.90
CA PRO A 195 2.93 -1.40 -10.56
C PRO A 195 1.45 -1.16 -10.23
N ASN A 196 0.75 -2.18 -9.74
CA ASN A 196 -0.59 -2.00 -9.21
C ASN A 196 -0.47 -1.32 -7.82
N PRO A 197 -0.97 -0.08 -7.65
CA PRO A 197 -0.84 0.62 -6.39
C PRO A 197 -1.55 -0.10 -5.23
N LEU A 198 -2.65 -0.81 -5.53
CA LEU A 198 -3.39 -1.57 -4.53
C LEU A 198 -2.58 -2.77 -4.03
N LEU A 199 -1.85 -3.46 -4.92
CA LEU A 199 -0.90 -4.50 -4.55
C LEU A 199 0.18 -3.97 -3.59
N GLN A 200 0.77 -2.83 -3.92
CA GLN A 200 1.81 -2.24 -3.06
C GLN A 200 1.25 -1.81 -1.70
N LYS A 201 0.04 -1.25 -1.67
CA LYS A 201 -0.63 -0.86 -0.42
C LYS A 201 -0.97 -2.08 0.43
N ALA A 202 -1.54 -3.13 -0.15
CA ALA A 202 -1.85 -4.38 0.55
C ALA A 202 -0.59 -5.04 1.11
N ALA A 203 0.47 -5.09 0.31
CA ALA A 203 1.76 -5.62 0.74
C ALA A 203 2.38 -4.83 1.90
N ALA A 204 2.38 -3.50 1.81
CA ALA A 204 2.90 -2.64 2.87
C ALA A 204 2.09 -2.80 4.15
N ARG A 205 0.75 -2.76 4.07
CA ARG A 205 -0.13 -2.91 5.23
C ARG A 205 0.01 -4.30 5.87
N GLY A 206 0.03 -5.37 5.07
CA GLY A 206 0.25 -6.73 5.57
C GLY A 206 1.58 -6.86 6.30
N ARG A 207 2.67 -6.38 5.69
CA ARG A 207 4.00 -6.41 6.31
C ARG A 207 4.09 -5.55 7.57
N GLN A 208 3.43 -4.41 7.60
CA GLN A 208 3.41 -3.54 8.77
C GLN A 208 2.68 -4.20 9.95
N LEU A 209 1.50 -4.78 9.74
CA LEU A 209 0.81 -5.53 10.78
C LEU A 209 1.64 -6.70 11.28
N GLU A 210 2.26 -7.46 10.38
CA GLU A 210 3.15 -8.57 10.72
C GLU A 210 4.28 -8.14 11.65
N LEU A 211 4.94 -7.02 11.34
CA LEU A 211 6.05 -6.49 12.14
C LEU A 211 5.60 -5.92 13.49
N LEU A 212 4.39 -5.38 13.57
CA LEU A 212 3.85 -4.78 14.79
C LEU A 212 3.17 -5.79 15.71
N ALA A 213 2.62 -6.88 15.18
CA ALA A 213 1.85 -7.87 15.95
C ALA A 213 2.60 -8.47 17.15
N PRO A 214 3.91 -8.81 17.07
CA PRO A 214 4.67 -9.32 18.21
C PRO A 214 4.76 -8.35 19.39
N HIS A 215 4.57 -7.06 19.15
CA HIS A 215 4.64 -6.00 20.18
C HIS A 215 3.30 -5.70 20.86
N LEU A 216 2.21 -6.39 20.46
CA LEU A 216 0.88 -6.16 21.00
C LEU A 216 0.82 -6.53 22.49
N SER A 217 0.22 -5.66 23.27
CA SER A 217 -0.06 -5.90 24.70
C SER A 217 -1.55 -5.56 24.97
N PRO A 218 -2.37 -6.53 25.44
CA PRO A 218 -2.03 -7.94 25.70
C PRO A 218 -1.71 -8.71 24.41
N HIS A 219 -0.80 -9.68 24.50
CA HIS A 219 -0.41 -10.50 23.39
C HIS A 219 -1.55 -11.44 22.95
N PRO A 220 -2.00 -11.41 21.69
CA PRO A 220 -3.05 -12.29 21.22
C PRO A 220 -2.62 -13.77 21.27
N GLN A 221 -3.52 -14.64 21.75
CA GLN A 221 -3.29 -16.09 21.79
C GLN A 221 -3.62 -16.71 20.43
N VAL A 222 -2.69 -16.61 19.49
CA VAL A 222 -2.82 -17.13 18.13
C VAL A 222 -1.55 -17.90 17.76
N GLU A 223 -1.70 -19.09 17.24
CA GLU A 223 -0.57 -20.00 16.95
C GLU A 223 0.47 -19.39 15.98
N CYS A 224 -0.01 -18.68 14.95
CA CYS A 224 0.84 -18.01 13.97
C CYS A 224 0.45 -16.53 13.86
N LEU A 225 0.76 -15.76 14.94
CA LEU A 225 0.31 -14.38 15.06
C LEU A 225 0.74 -13.49 13.87
N GLU A 226 1.99 -13.61 13.43
CA GLU A 226 2.53 -12.81 12.35
C GLU A 226 1.84 -13.12 11.01
N ASP A 227 1.51 -14.40 10.76
CA ASP A 227 0.80 -14.80 9.54
C ASP A 227 -0.65 -14.31 9.57
N ALA A 228 -1.32 -14.42 10.73
CA ALA A 228 -2.66 -13.86 10.91
C ALA A 228 -2.67 -12.35 10.72
N ALA A 229 -1.68 -11.64 11.28
CA ALA A 229 -1.53 -10.21 11.14
C ALA A 229 -1.27 -9.81 9.67
N PHE A 230 -0.39 -10.51 8.96
CA PHE A 230 -0.15 -10.29 7.54
C PHE A 230 -1.44 -10.50 6.72
N MET A 231 -2.21 -11.54 7.02
CA MET A 231 -3.50 -11.81 6.36
C MET A 231 -4.51 -10.71 6.64
N VAL A 232 -4.65 -10.25 7.89
CA VAL A 232 -5.53 -9.13 8.24
C VAL A 232 -5.17 -7.89 7.42
N GLY A 233 -3.88 -7.54 7.35
CA GLY A 233 -3.43 -6.37 6.60
C GLY A 233 -3.69 -6.46 5.10
N THR A 234 -3.39 -7.61 4.50
CA THR A 234 -3.62 -7.81 3.06
C THR A 234 -5.11 -7.87 2.74
N PHE A 235 -5.92 -8.59 3.52
CA PHE A 235 -7.35 -8.77 3.22
C PHE A 235 -8.22 -7.56 3.52
N SER A 236 -7.73 -6.61 4.33
CA SER A 236 -8.44 -5.36 4.64
C SER A 236 -8.69 -4.45 3.43
N LEU A 237 -8.13 -4.76 2.25
CA LEU A 237 -8.33 -4.02 1.01
C LEU A 237 -9.06 -4.85 -0.08
N LEU A 238 -9.58 -6.03 0.26
CA LEU A 238 -10.30 -6.88 -0.70
C LEU A 238 -11.60 -6.24 -1.18
N ASP A 239 -12.27 -5.47 -0.33
CA ASP A 239 -13.49 -4.74 -0.69
C ASP A 239 -13.24 -3.72 -1.80
N ALA A 240 -12.13 -3.01 -1.73
CA ALA A 240 -11.69 -2.07 -2.78
C ALA A 240 -11.32 -2.80 -4.08
N LEU A 241 -10.68 -3.98 -3.98
CA LEU A 241 -10.29 -4.79 -5.14
C LEU A 241 -11.50 -5.39 -5.84
N LEU A 242 -12.39 -6.03 -5.05
CA LEU A 242 -13.48 -6.84 -5.57
C LEU A 242 -14.76 -6.03 -5.81
N ASN A 243 -14.79 -4.78 -5.33
CA ASN A 243 -15.97 -3.92 -5.32
C ASN A 243 -17.20 -4.59 -4.64
N MET A 244 -16.92 -5.35 -3.60
CA MET A 244 -17.89 -6.07 -2.77
C MET A 244 -17.79 -5.58 -1.33
N SER A 245 -18.84 -5.79 -0.52
CA SER A 245 -18.73 -5.48 0.91
C SER A 245 -17.81 -6.47 1.63
N THR A 246 -17.07 -5.99 2.63
CA THR A 246 -16.23 -6.87 3.48
C THR A 246 -17.03 -8.05 4.02
N LYS A 247 -18.28 -7.83 4.44
CA LYS A 247 -19.17 -8.88 4.95
C LYS A 247 -19.44 -10.00 3.92
N GLU A 248 -19.75 -9.62 2.68
CA GLU A 248 -19.98 -10.59 1.59
C GLU A 248 -18.71 -11.39 1.26
N ILE A 249 -17.55 -10.75 1.32
CA ILE A 249 -16.26 -11.41 1.08
C ILE A 249 -15.96 -12.42 2.19
N LEU A 250 -16.10 -12.01 3.46
CA LEU A 250 -15.79 -12.84 4.62
C LEU A 250 -16.70 -14.08 4.72
N GLN A 251 -17.95 -14.00 4.24
CA GLN A 251 -18.85 -15.17 4.18
C GLN A 251 -18.35 -16.26 3.22
N GLN A 252 -17.49 -15.92 2.27
CA GLN A 252 -16.98 -16.87 1.26
C GLN A 252 -15.59 -17.41 1.63
N LEU A 253 -14.98 -16.89 2.70
CA LEU A 253 -13.62 -17.27 3.10
C LEU A 253 -13.64 -18.03 4.44
N PRO A 254 -13.06 -19.23 4.52
CA PRO A 254 -12.93 -19.98 5.76
C PRO A 254 -11.77 -19.42 6.60
N LEU A 255 -11.95 -18.22 7.17
CA LEU A 255 -10.94 -17.55 7.97
C LEU A 255 -10.99 -17.98 9.43
N ALA A 256 -9.83 -18.01 10.08
CA ALA A 256 -9.76 -18.18 11.52
C ALA A 256 -10.56 -17.06 12.24
N PRO A 257 -11.28 -17.36 13.34
CA PRO A 257 -12.14 -16.39 14.01
C PRO A 257 -11.42 -15.06 14.33
N VAL A 258 -10.17 -15.12 14.78
CA VAL A 258 -9.38 -13.93 15.11
C VAL A 258 -9.14 -13.01 13.91
N VAL A 259 -8.97 -13.58 12.71
CA VAL A 259 -8.80 -12.82 11.46
C VAL A 259 -10.14 -12.25 11.01
N ASN A 260 -11.20 -13.09 11.06
CA ASN A 260 -12.55 -12.69 10.69
C ASN A 260 -13.04 -11.51 11.53
N ASP A 261 -12.93 -11.62 12.86
CA ASP A 261 -13.36 -10.57 13.79
C ASP A 261 -12.56 -9.28 13.64
N ALA A 262 -11.24 -9.40 13.37
CA ALA A 262 -10.39 -8.26 13.10
C ALA A 262 -10.81 -7.51 11.82
N LEU A 263 -11.19 -8.23 10.76
CA LEU A 263 -11.61 -7.63 9.50
C LEU A 263 -13.05 -7.13 9.52
N ALA A 264 -13.98 -7.86 10.17
CA ALA A 264 -15.40 -7.52 10.20
C ALA A 264 -15.70 -6.35 11.14
N GLU A 265 -15.08 -6.33 12.33
CA GLU A 265 -15.47 -5.46 13.43
C GLU A 265 -14.29 -4.68 14.04
N HIS A 266 -13.10 -4.81 13.50
CA HIS A 266 -11.86 -4.30 14.11
C HIS A 266 -11.67 -4.80 15.57
N ALA A 267 -12.16 -6.00 15.84
CA ALA A 267 -12.13 -6.59 17.17
C ALA A 267 -10.76 -7.20 17.52
N GLY A 268 -10.51 -7.36 18.80
CA GLY A 268 -9.25 -7.93 19.30
C GLY A 268 -8.03 -7.03 19.10
N GLY A 269 -6.85 -7.55 19.38
CA GLY A 269 -5.58 -6.82 19.25
C GLY A 269 -5.26 -6.50 17.79
N LEU A 270 -5.43 -7.49 16.87
CA LEU A 270 -5.17 -7.31 15.45
C LEU A 270 -6.14 -6.33 14.80
N GLY A 271 -7.43 -6.36 15.15
CA GLY A 271 -8.41 -5.44 14.61
C GLY A 271 -8.17 -3.99 15.07
N LYS A 272 -7.85 -3.80 16.34
CA LYS A 272 -7.47 -2.47 16.86
C LYS A 272 -6.19 -1.94 16.19
N LEU A 273 -5.21 -2.82 15.94
CA LEU A 273 -3.98 -2.48 15.23
C LEU A 273 -4.28 -2.07 13.79
N LEU A 274 -5.13 -2.83 13.08
CA LEU A 274 -5.57 -2.49 11.73
C LEU A 274 -6.22 -1.09 11.72
N ARG A 275 -7.17 -0.83 12.60
CA ARG A 275 -7.86 0.46 12.72
C ARG A 275 -6.89 1.62 12.98
N ALA A 276 -5.85 1.39 13.79
CA ALA A 276 -4.84 2.41 14.06
C ALA A 276 -3.99 2.73 12.83
N ILE A 277 -3.64 1.72 12.03
CA ILE A 277 -2.92 1.91 10.76
C ILE A 277 -3.81 2.65 9.76
N GLU A 278 -5.08 2.28 9.64
CA GLU A 278 -6.04 2.96 8.76
C GLU A 278 -6.23 4.42 9.13
N ALA A 279 -6.33 4.72 10.43
CA ALA A 279 -6.39 6.09 10.94
C ALA A 279 -5.11 6.89 10.59
N ALA A 280 -3.93 6.26 10.72
CA ALA A 280 -2.67 6.90 10.33
C ALA A 280 -2.60 7.17 8.81
N GLU A 281 -3.06 6.22 7.99
CA GLU A 281 -3.17 6.39 6.54
C GLU A 281 -4.16 7.49 6.13
N ALA A 282 -5.23 7.68 6.91
CA ALA A 282 -6.21 8.74 6.73
C ALA A 282 -5.72 10.11 7.25
N GLY A 283 -4.55 10.18 7.89
CA GLY A 283 -4.02 11.42 8.47
C GLY A 283 -4.55 11.72 9.89
N GLU A 284 -5.32 10.83 10.48
CA GLU A 284 -5.85 10.94 11.86
C GLU A 284 -4.78 10.56 12.89
N LEU A 285 -3.64 11.25 12.86
CA LEU A 285 -2.43 10.88 13.59
C LEU A 285 -2.61 10.83 15.11
N LYS A 286 -3.45 11.71 15.68
CA LYS A 286 -3.72 11.72 17.13
C LYS A 286 -4.45 10.45 17.58
N GLN A 287 -5.46 10.03 16.82
CA GLN A 287 -6.22 8.80 17.07
C GLN A 287 -5.33 7.57 16.90
N ALA A 288 -4.56 7.51 15.81
CA ALA A 288 -3.61 6.45 15.55
C ALA A 288 -2.60 6.30 16.69
N ALA A 289 -1.94 7.39 17.11
CA ALA A 289 -0.97 7.40 18.19
C ALA A 289 -1.57 6.95 19.53
N SER A 290 -2.78 7.41 19.86
CA SER A 290 -3.48 7.00 21.09
C SER A 290 -3.77 5.50 21.09
N THR A 291 -4.26 4.96 19.97
CA THR A 291 -4.55 3.53 19.84
C THR A 291 -3.28 2.68 19.89
N MET A 292 -2.21 3.10 19.17
CA MET A 292 -0.91 2.41 19.21
C MET A 292 -0.34 2.35 20.62
N LYS A 293 -0.37 3.46 21.35
CA LYS A 293 0.06 3.52 22.76
C LYS A 293 -0.75 2.56 23.64
N ALA A 294 -2.06 2.50 23.47
CA ALA A 294 -2.93 1.57 24.21
C ALA A 294 -2.64 0.09 23.89
N LEU A 295 -2.06 -0.21 22.73
CA LEU A 295 -1.62 -1.53 22.32
C LEU A 295 -0.17 -1.85 22.71
N GLY A 296 0.53 -0.95 23.41
CA GLY A 296 1.93 -1.14 23.83
C GLY A 296 2.96 -0.81 22.73
N ILE A 297 2.53 -0.23 21.62
CA ILE A 297 3.41 0.10 20.48
C ILE A 297 3.92 1.53 20.65
N THR A 298 5.24 1.69 20.73
CA THR A 298 5.92 2.99 20.78
C THR A 298 6.03 3.62 19.39
N SER A 299 6.28 4.94 19.34
CA SER A 299 6.49 5.66 18.09
C SER A 299 7.66 5.09 17.29
N ASP A 300 8.75 4.71 17.96
CA ASP A 300 9.95 4.17 17.31
C ASP A 300 9.66 2.83 16.64
N ILE A 301 9.02 1.90 17.37
CA ILE A 301 8.57 0.60 16.82
C ILE A 301 7.66 0.80 15.62
N TYR A 302 6.71 1.75 15.71
CA TYR A 302 5.81 2.06 14.60
C TYR A 302 6.55 2.61 13.38
N CYS A 303 7.45 3.58 13.57
CA CYS A 303 8.22 4.18 12.47
C CYS A 303 9.14 3.16 11.79
N ASP A 304 9.82 2.32 12.56
CA ASP A 304 10.70 1.27 12.02
C ASP A 304 9.90 0.25 11.20
N ALA A 305 8.77 -0.21 11.74
CA ALA A 305 7.88 -1.13 11.03
C ALA A 305 7.32 -0.50 9.74
N GLN A 306 6.94 0.77 9.78
CA GLN A 306 6.45 1.49 8.61
C GLN A 306 7.51 1.61 7.53
N LEU A 307 8.72 2.05 7.87
CA LEU A 307 9.84 2.18 6.92
C LEU A 307 10.21 0.83 6.31
N ALA A 308 10.30 -0.22 7.14
CA ALA A 308 10.62 -1.57 6.69
C ALA A 308 9.54 -2.12 5.76
N SER A 309 8.26 -1.91 6.07
CA SER A 309 7.14 -2.39 5.25
C SER A 309 7.06 -1.71 3.89
N TYR A 310 7.21 -0.38 3.84
CA TYR A 310 7.24 0.35 2.56
C TYR A 310 8.48 0.01 1.73
N SER A 311 9.65 -0.13 2.36
CA SER A 311 10.87 -0.56 1.67
C SER A 311 10.72 -1.95 1.07
N TRP A 312 10.05 -2.87 1.78
CA TRP A 312 9.78 -4.22 1.29
C TRP A 312 8.74 -4.19 0.15
N ALA A 313 7.62 -3.51 0.33
CA ALA A 313 6.57 -3.40 -0.68
C ALA A 313 7.07 -2.76 -1.99
N ALA A 314 7.96 -1.78 -1.91
CA ALA A 314 8.56 -1.15 -3.09
C ALA A 314 9.39 -2.11 -3.95
N LYS A 315 9.89 -3.21 -3.38
CA LYS A 315 10.63 -4.25 -4.10
C LYS A 315 9.71 -5.25 -4.80
N ILE A 316 8.41 -5.27 -4.44
CA ILE A 316 7.39 -6.09 -5.11
C ILE A 316 7.00 -5.40 -6.41
N ARG A 317 7.87 -5.50 -7.40
CA ARG A 317 7.60 -5.01 -8.76
C ARG A 317 7.58 -6.19 -9.71
N PRO A 318 6.64 -6.22 -10.66
CA PRO A 318 6.74 -7.16 -11.75
C PRO A 318 8.08 -6.89 -12.46
N THR A 319 8.96 -7.89 -12.48
CA THR A 319 10.15 -7.83 -13.35
C THR A 319 9.69 -7.81 -14.80
N ALA A 320 10.29 -6.91 -15.59
CA ALA A 320 10.03 -6.76 -17.02
C ALA A 320 10.36 -8.06 -17.78
#